data_481183f2456ccb66e85c570dd4cb15e5
#
_entry.id   481183f2456ccb66e85c570dd4cb15e5
#
_cell.length_a   1.000
_cell.length_b   1.000
_cell.length_c   1.000
_cell.angle_alpha   90.00
_cell.angle_beta   90.00
_cell.angle_gamma   90.00
#
_symmetry.space_group_name_H-M   'P 1'
#
loop_
_entity.id
_entity.type
_entity.pdbx_description
1 polymer ?
#
loop_
_entity_poly.entity_id
_entity_poly.type
_entity_poly.pdbx_seq_one_letter_code
_entity_poly.pdbx_strand_id
1 'polypeptide(L)'
;MNRFIRLVLIYSVSIALISYGTIYIITKLNPGKMLGNSTMYALWKYKKKLIDSSYSGGKNVIIGDSRSMIGFNPVIIGHNTINLAISATTPFEGYSMLKQFYSNNQIDTLIISYGTYHYMETDKLEKWNLFYLVPSNEDINHLEAVERHFGETIDNQKPEFSLYLKRKATYHHNPIILRETFVENLKQDDYEPEVVKMTAETMGFNNRMTLDSCDQFDTEAEMARKKKGFNPNLAIMSYVDSIYNLSVKNGATILFLIPPLNHASFKYLKNKPFWKQYQSFKLDLQRKYPKMILDNKYESLPNTYFYDPSHLNKTGALFMSNYLKHKMDVQLKD
;
A
#
# COMPACT_ATOMS: atom_id res chain seq x y z
N MET A 1 11.46 26.50 45.86
CA MET A 1 10.65 26.70 44.63
C MET A 1 9.42 27.55 45.03
N ASN A 2 9.19 28.67 44.38
CA ASN A 2 8.11 29.59 44.68
C ASN A 2 6.74 28.88 44.54
N ARG A 3 5.84 29.08 45.50
CA ARG A 3 4.47 28.47 45.54
C ARG A 3 3.72 28.66 44.20
N PHE A 4 3.91 29.81 43.56
CA PHE A 4 3.36 30.11 42.25
C PHE A 4 3.90 29.15 41.15
N ILE A 5 5.19 28.97 41.09
CA ILE A 5 5.83 28.06 40.09
C ILE A 5 5.32 26.62 40.28
N ARG A 6 5.20 26.17 41.52
CA ARG A 6 4.67 24.84 41.84
C ARG A 6 3.24 24.65 41.36
N LEU A 7 2.38 25.65 41.56
CA LEU A 7 0.99 25.63 41.11
C LEU A 7 0.91 25.61 39.57
N VAL A 8 1.67 26.47 38.90
CA VAL A 8 1.72 26.50 37.43
C VAL A 8 2.16 25.13 36.88
N LEU A 9 3.19 24.50 37.43
CA LEU A 9 3.62 23.18 37.01
C LEU A 9 2.54 22.12 37.24
N ILE A 10 1.88 22.10 38.40
CA ILE A 10 0.81 21.14 38.69
C ILE A 10 -0.35 21.28 37.68
N TYR A 11 -0.81 22.51 37.44
CA TYR A 11 -1.89 22.75 36.48
C TYR A 11 -1.49 22.39 35.04
N SER A 12 -0.28 22.76 34.62
CA SER A 12 0.23 22.41 33.30
C SER A 12 0.31 20.90 33.06
N VAL A 13 0.83 20.15 34.04
CA VAL A 13 0.88 18.69 34.00
C VAL A 13 -0.53 18.08 34.02
N SER A 14 -1.43 18.61 34.87
CA SER A 14 -2.81 18.10 34.91
C SER A 14 -3.55 18.33 33.61
N ILE A 15 -3.43 19.52 32.99
CA ILE A 15 -4.02 19.83 31.69
C ILE A 15 -3.44 18.89 30.60
N ALA A 16 -2.12 18.68 30.61
CA ALA A 16 -1.47 17.78 29.67
C ALA A 16 -1.98 16.33 29.80
N LEU A 17 -2.11 15.84 31.06
CA LEU A 17 -2.62 14.48 31.32
C LEU A 17 -4.09 14.31 30.93
N ILE A 18 -4.94 15.29 31.22
CA ILE A 18 -6.36 15.28 30.84
C ILE A 18 -6.47 15.30 29.30
N SER A 19 -5.75 16.21 28.65
CA SER A 19 -5.75 16.29 27.16
C SER A 19 -5.27 14.99 26.56
N TYR A 20 -4.18 14.42 27.09
CA TYR A 20 -3.66 13.14 26.63
C TYR A 20 -4.69 12.01 26.79
N GLY A 21 -5.28 11.89 27.98
CA GLY A 21 -6.29 10.88 28.28
C GLY A 21 -7.53 11.01 27.39
N THR A 22 -8.01 12.25 27.19
CA THR A 22 -9.16 12.52 26.32
C THR A 22 -8.89 12.11 24.88
N ILE A 23 -7.74 12.52 24.32
CA ILE A 23 -7.36 12.16 22.95
C ILE A 23 -7.20 10.64 22.81
N TYR A 24 -6.57 9.98 23.79
CA TYR A 24 -6.43 8.52 23.81
C TYR A 24 -7.79 7.81 23.81
N ILE A 25 -8.73 8.25 24.65
CA ILE A 25 -10.08 7.67 24.74
C ILE A 25 -10.83 7.88 23.43
N ILE A 26 -10.82 9.10 22.87
CA ILE A 26 -11.49 9.40 21.60
C ILE A 26 -10.91 8.55 20.48
N THR A 27 -9.57 8.39 20.42
CA THR A 27 -8.89 7.55 19.42
C THR A 27 -9.32 6.09 19.50
N LYS A 28 -9.53 5.58 20.73
CA LYS A 28 -10.02 4.20 20.94
C LYS A 28 -11.48 4.02 20.59
N LEU A 29 -12.33 4.99 20.94
CA LEU A 29 -13.77 4.89 20.73
C LEU A 29 -14.18 5.23 19.29
N ASN A 30 -13.49 6.15 18.65
CA ASN A 30 -13.79 6.57 17.30
C ASN A 30 -12.53 6.84 16.47
N PRO A 31 -11.76 5.80 16.14
CA PRO A 31 -10.52 5.94 15.40
C PRO A 31 -10.72 6.62 14.03
N GLY A 32 -11.86 6.41 13.37
CA GLY A 32 -12.15 7.03 12.08
C GLY A 32 -12.14 8.55 12.12
N LYS A 33 -12.74 9.16 13.15
CA LYS A 33 -12.73 10.63 13.34
C LYS A 33 -11.34 11.17 13.66
N MET A 34 -10.54 10.42 14.40
CA MET A 34 -9.18 10.83 14.75
C MET A 34 -8.19 10.71 13.59
N LEU A 35 -8.46 9.79 12.69
CA LEU A 35 -7.55 9.41 11.63
C LEU A 35 -7.91 10.02 10.27
N GLY A 36 -8.97 10.79 10.24
CA GLY A 36 -9.30 11.86 9.29
C GLY A 36 -9.62 11.57 7.87
N ASN A 37 -9.66 10.45 7.40
CA ASN A 37 -10.31 10.19 6.13
C ASN A 37 -11.28 9.03 6.32
N SER A 38 -12.52 9.36 6.55
CA SER A 38 -13.55 8.39 6.86
C SER A 38 -13.69 7.29 5.81
N THR A 39 -13.53 7.64 4.53
CA THR A 39 -13.55 6.69 3.41
C THR A 39 -12.37 5.71 3.46
N MET A 40 -11.15 6.22 3.68
CA MET A 40 -9.96 5.38 3.79
C MET A 40 -9.99 4.50 5.03
N TYR A 41 -10.43 5.03 6.18
CA TYR A 41 -10.60 4.21 7.38
C TYR A 41 -11.53 3.02 7.17
N ALA A 42 -12.67 3.25 6.58
CA ALA A 42 -13.62 2.19 6.33
C ALA A 42 -13.10 1.16 5.30
N LEU A 43 -12.34 1.61 4.31
CA LEU A 43 -11.65 0.74 3.38
C LEU A 43 -10.62 -0.14 4.09
N TRP A 44 -9.76 0.43 4.95
CA TRP A 44 -8.82 -0.33 5.77
C TRP A 44 -9.52 -1.31 6.70
N LYS A 45 -10.56 -0.88 7.39
CA LYS A 45 -11.36 -1.75 8.26
C LYS A 45 -11.93 -2.93 7.49
N TYR A 46 -12.40 -2.70 6.26
CA TYR A 46 -12.90 -3.77 5.41
C TYR A 46 -11.77 -4.72 4.97
N LYS A 47 -10.62 -4.17 4.52
CA LYS A 47 -9.45 -5.00 4.16
C LYS A 47 -8.95 -5.82 5.35
N LYS A 48 -8.90 -5.21 6.54
CA LYS A 48 -8.56 -5.92 7.77
C LYS A 48 -9.53 -7.05 8.07
N LYS A 49 -10.83 -6.83 7.85
CA LYS A 49 -11.84 -7.91 7.96
C LYS A 49 -11.57 -9.03 6.97
N LEU A 50 -11.19 -8.75 5.72
CA LEU A 50 -10.81 -9.79 4.76
C LEU A 50 -9.57 -10.57 5.22
N ILE A 51 -8.57 -9.89 5.78
CA ILE A 51 -7.34 -10.50 6.29
C ILE A 51 -7.64 -11.43 7.48
N ASP A 52 -8.48 -10.99 8.42
CA ASP A 52 -8.79 -11.72 9.66
C ASP A 52 -9.84 -12.83 9.48
N SER A 53 -10.55 -12.84 8.35
CA SER A 53 -11.56 -13.87 8.06
C SER A 53 -10.88 -15.22 7.77
N SER A 54 -11.52 -16.29 8.21
CA SER A 54 -11.12 -17.66 7.84
C SER A 54 -11.93 -18.12 6.63
N TYR A 55 -11.24 -18.67 5.64
CA TYR A 55 -11.84 -19.13 4.40
C TYR A 55 -11.70 -20.66 4.25
N SER A 56 -12.70 -21.28 3.67
CA SER A 56 -12.59 -22.67 3.23
C SER A 56 -11.82 -22.75 1.92
N GLY A 57 -10.75 -23.55 1.89
CA GLY A 57 -9.89 -23.72 0.72
C GLY A 57 -8.98 -22.53 0.42
N GLY A 58 -8.07 -22.71 -0.53
CA GLY A 58 -7.12 -21.69 -0.91
C GLY A 58 -7.75 -20.49 -1.61
N LYS A 59 -7.09 -19.35 -1.52
CA LYS A 59 -7.51 -18.09 -2.13
C LYS A 59 -6.46 -17.59 -3.11
N ASN A 60 -6.90 -16.89 -4.13
CA ASN A 60 -6.04 -16.05 -4.94
C ASN A 60 -6.06 -14.64 -4.33
N VAL A 61 -4.89 -14.14 -3.97
CA VAL A 61 -4.76 -12.88 -3.22
C VAL A 61 -3.97 -11.89 -4.03
N ILE A 62 -4.52 -10.69 -4.20
CA ILE A 62 -3.85 -9.56 -4.85
C ILE A 62 -3.35 -8.61 -3.76
N ILE A 63 -2.05 -8.32 -3.75
CA ILE A 63 -1.43 -7.25 -2.98
C ILE A 63 -0.86 -6.20 -3.93
N GLY A 64 -0.85 -4.96 -3.49
CA GLY A 64 -0.37 -3.85 -4.33
C GLY A 64 -0.84 -2.50 -3.80
N ASP A 65 -0.59 -1.49 -4.58
CA ASP A 65 -0.99 -0.10 -4.32
C ASP A 65 -2.39 0.23 -4.88
N SER A 66 -2.68 1.54 -5.01
CA SER A 66 -3.95 2.03 -5.56
C SER A 66 -4.23 1.57 -6.99
N ARG A 67 -3.19 1.37 -7.82
CA ARG A 67 -3.36 0.89 -9.20
C ARG A 67 -3.97 -0.51 -9.21
N SER A 68 -3.50 -1.36 -8.31
CA SER A 68 -4.01 -2.72 -8.16
C SER A 68 -5.36 -2.77 -7.45
N MET A 69 -5.56 -1.89 -6.46
CA MET A 69 -6.83 -1.76 -5.77
C MET A 69 -7.98 -1.41 -6.73
N ILE A 70 -7.71 -0.57 -7.72
CA ILE A 70 -8.69 -0.07 -8.70
C ILE A 70 -8.65 -0.88 -9.99
N GLY A 71 -7.53 -1.52 -10.32
CA GLY A 71 -7.32 -2.19 -11.60
C GLY A 71 -7.86 -3.63 -11.67
N PHE A 72 -8.04 -4.30 -10.54
CA PHE A 72 -8.38 -5.73 -10.51
C PHE A 72 -9.65 -5.99 -9.70
N ASN A 73 -10.72 -6.35 -10.41
CA ASN A 73 -12.01 -6.69 -9.80
C ASN A 73 -12.11 -8.21 -9.54
N PRO A 74 -12.07 -8.66 -8.28
CA PRO A 74 -12.17 -10.08 -7.92
C PRO A 74 -13.41 -10.78 -8.45
N VAL A 75 -14.56 -10.08 -8.54
CA VAL A 75 -15.80 -10.66 -9.05
C VAL A 75 -15.66 -11.06 -10.52
N ILE A 76 -14.94 -10.26 -11.31
CA ILE A 76 -14.68 -10.56 -12.74
C ILE A 76 -13.62 -11.65 -12.88
N ILE A 77 -12.55 -11.57 -12.07
CA ILE A 77 -11.45 -12.56 -12.09
C ILE A 77 -11.98 -13.93 -11.68
N GLY A 78 -12.85 -13.99 -10.68
CA GLY A 78 -13.34 -15.27 -10.13
C GLY A 78 -12.29 -16.02 -9.31
N HIS A 79 -12.29 -17.36 -9.39
CA HIS A 79 -11.27 -18.23 -8.76
C HIS A 79 -11.03 -17.99 -7.27
N ASN A 80 -12.07 -17.66 -6.50
CA ASN A 80 -11.93 -17.31 -5.07
C ASN A 80 -10.94 -16.16 -4.81
N THR A 81 -10.88 -15.18 -5.72
CA THR A 81 -9.94 -14.07 -5.63
C THR A 81 -10.36 -13.03 -4.59
N ILE A 82 -9.39 -12.50 -3.86
CA ILE A 82 -9.53 -11.39 -2.92
C ILE A 82 -8.53 -10.31 -3.28
N ASN A 83 -8.97 -9.05 -3.34
CA ASN A 83 -8.09 -7.92 -3.55
C ASN A 83 -7.77 -7.24 -2.20
N LEU A 84 -6.55 -7.43 -1.70
CA LEU A 84 -6.03 -6.78 -0.49
C LEU A 84 -5.23 -5.50 -0.79
N ALA A 85 -5.03 -5.15 -2.05
CA ALA A 85 -4.30 -3.94 -2.42
C ALA A 85 -4.94 -2.68 -1.82
N ILE A 86 -4.12 -1.74 -1.36
CA ILE A 86 -4.52 -0.49 -0.72
C ILE A 86 -3.68 0.66 -1.26
N SER A 87 -4.30 1.84 -1.37
CA SER A 87 -3.61 3.05 -1.82
C SER A 87 -2.37 3.34 -0.98
N ALA A 88 -1.29 3.75 -1.66
CA ALA A 88 -0.02 4.17 -1.07
C ALA A 88 0.68 3.11 -0.18
N THR A 89 0.38 1.82 -0.38
CA THR A 89 1.13 0.73 0.26
C THR A 89 2.38 0.37 -0.53
N THR A 90 3.37 -0.14 0.18
CA THR A 90 4.63 -0.68 -0.33
C THR A 90 4.71 -2.19 -0.06
N PRO A 91 5.72 -2.90 -0.56
CA PRO A 91 5.96 -4.29 -0.19
C PRO A 91 6.06 -4.55 1.33
N PHE A 92 6.39 -3.56 2.14
CA PHE A 92 6.42 -3.70 3.61
C PHE A 92 5.03 -4.00 4.18
N GLU A 93 4.04 -3.15 3.88
CA GLU A 93 2.67 -3.37 4.34
C GLU A 93 2.08 -4.63 3.70
N GLY A 94 2.43 -4.89 2.43
CA GLY A 94 2.06 -6.13 1.74
C GLY A 94 2.53 -7.38 2.47
N TYR A 95 3.78 -7.39 2.94
CA TYR A 95 4.32 -8.49 3.74
C TYR A 95 3.56 -8.66 5.06
N SER A 96 3.30 -7.55 5.77
CA SER A 96 2.56 -7.59 7.03
C SER A 96 1.13 -8.13 6.86
N MET A 97 0.43 -7.72 5.80
CA MET A 97 -0.90 -8.24 5.47
C MET A 97 -0.86 -9.74 5.15
N LEU A 98 0.12 -10.18 4.36
CA LEU A 98 0.27 -11.60 4.01
C LEU A 98 0.61 -12.46 5.22
N LYS A 99 1.51 -12.02 6.11
CA LYS A 99 1.84 -12.71 7.35
C LYS A 99 0.60 -12.95 8.20
N GLN A 100 -0.27 -11.94 8.31
CA GLN A 100 -1.55 -12.06 9.02
C GLN A 100 -2.52 -12.99 8.29
N PHE A 101 -2.64 -12.87 6.97
CA PHE A 101 -3.53 -13.71 6.17
C PHE A 101 -3.16 -15.19 6.26
N TYR A 102 -1.88 -15.52 6.12
CA TYR A 102 -1.36 -16.89 6.23
C TYR A 102 -1.53 -17.51 7.62
N SER A 103 -1.78 -16.73 8.67
CA SER A 103 -2.03 -17.29 10.01
C SER A 103 -3.33 -18.11 10.08
N ASN A 104 -4.30 -17.80 9.21
CA ASN A 104 -5.62 -18.40 9.22
C ASN A 104 -6.05 -19.01 7.88
N ASN A 105 -5.28 -18.80 6.80
CA ASN A 105 -5.70 -19.09 5.45
C ASN A 105 -4.57 -19.64 4.58
N GLN A 106 -4.94 -20.34 3.50
CA GLN A 106 -4.03 -20.68 2.42
C GLN A 106 -4.16 -19.72 1.23
N ILE A 107 -3.05 -19.50 0.53
CA ILE A 107 -3.01 -18.78 -0.75
C ILE A 107 -2.58 -19.77 -1.84
N ASP A 108 -3.43 -19.95 -2.86
CA ASP A 108 -3.11 -20.75 -4.02
C ASP A 108 -2.24 -19.93 -4.99
N THR A 109 -2.67 -18.70 -5.27
CA THR A 109 -1.91 -17.77 -6.12
C THR A 109 -1.80 -16.42 -5.43
N LEU A 110 -0.57 -15.94 -5.27
CA LEU A 110 -0.28 -14.57 -4.85
C LEU A 110 0.02 -13.71 -6.07
N ILE A 111 -0.76 -12.66 -6.29
CA ILE A 111 -0.54 -11.64 -7.30
C ILE A 111 0.08 -10.41 -6.61
N ILE A 112 1.33 -10.10 -6.96
CA ILE A 112 2.07 -8.94 -6.48
C ILE A 112 2.02 -7.87 -7.58
N SER A 113 1.42 -6.72 -7.30
CA SER A 113 1.26 -5.68 -8.31
C SER A 113 1.36 -4.29 -7.71
N TYR A 114 2.58 -3.75 -7.68
CA TYR A 114 2.91 -2.38 -7.26
C TYR A 114 3.40 -1.56 -8.44
N GLY A 115 3.06 -0.28 -8.51
CA GLY A 115 3.72 0.66 -9.39
C GLY A 115 5.21 0.77 -9.08
N THR A 116 6.03 1.09 -10.09
CA THR A 116 7.50 1.14 -9.98
C THR A 116 7.99 2.06 -8.86
N TYR A 117 7.27 3.13 -8.63
CA TYR A 117 7.54 4.12 -7.61
C TYR A 117 7.60 3.51 -6.19
N HIS A 118 6.74 2.54 -5.87
CA HIS A 118 6.65 1.92 -4.55
C HIS A 118 7.83 1.00 -4.21
N TYR A 119 8.70 0.72 -5.18
CA TYR A 119 9.97 0.03 -4.93
C TYR A 119 11.12 0.99 -4.60
N MET A 120 10.95 2.29 -4.79
CA MET A 120 12.02 3.29 -4.67
C MET A 120 12.00 4.06 -3.34
N GLU A 121 10.85 4.18 -2.70
CA GLU A 121 10.67 5.09 -1.57
C GLU A 121 10.31 4.39 -0.27
N THR A 122 11.08 4.68 0.80
CA THR A 122 10.71 4.35 2.19
C THR A 122 10.04 5.52 2.91
N ASP A 123 10.30 6.75 2.48
CA ASP A 123 9.93 7.96 3.23
C ASP A 123 8.43 8.29 3.21
N LYS A 124 7.67 7.59 2.37
CA LYS A 124 6.24 7.83 2.18
C LYS A 124 5.34 6.71 2.69
N LEU A 125 5.83 5.92 3.65
CA LEU A 125 4.95 5.02 4.38
C LEU A 125 3.81 5.86 4.97
N GLU A 126 2.62 5.71 4.39
CA GLU A 126 1.45 6.46 4.85
C GLU A 126 1.14 6.06 6.28
N LYS A 127 1.08 7.04 7.18
CA LYS A 127 0.84 6.84 8.63
C LYS A 127 -0.33 5.90 8.90
N TRP A 128 -1.35 5.98 8.05
CA TRP A 128 -2.59 5.25 8.16
C TRP A 128 -2.44 3.78 7.81
N ASN A 129 -1.67 3.48 6.76
CA ASN A 129 -1.37 2.12 6.36
C ASN A 129 -0.60 1.40 7.47
N LEU A 130 0.40 2.06 8.05
CA LEU A 130 1.13 1.52 9.20
C LEU A 130 0.22 1.20 10.37
N PHE A 131 -0.69 2.10 10.68
CA PHE A 131 -1.59 1.95 11.83
C PHE A 131 -2.56 0.77 11.70
N TYR A 132 -3.11 0.56 10.51
CA TYR A 132 -4.15 -0.46 10.30
C TYR A 132 -3.63 -1.79 9.79
N LEU A 133 -2.56 -1.76 9.02
CA LEU A 133 -2.08 -2.95 8.32
C LEU A 133 -0.89 -3.60 9.01
N VAL A 134 -0.19 -2.88 9.88
CA VAL A 134 0.99 -3.35 10.61
C VAL A 134 0.71 -3.38 12.11
N PRO A 135 0.07 -4.42 12.65
CA PRO A 135 -0.40 -4.47 14.04
C PRO A 135 0.70 -4.70 15.06
N SER A 136 1.89 -5.11 14.63
CA SER A 136 2.96 -5.58 15.49
C SER A 136 4.07 -4.53 15.65
N ASN A 137 4.39 -4.21 16.91
CA ASN A 137 5.59 -3.42 17.25
C ASN A 137 6.86 -4.06 16.72
N GLU A 138 6.90 -5.39 16.69
CA GLU A 138 8.01 -6.17 16.23
C GLU A 138 8.28 -5.93 14.73
N ASP A 139 7.23 -5.89 13.91
CA ASP A 139 7.36 -5.62 12.48
C ASP A 139 7.89 -4.21 12.21
N ILE A 140 7.49 -3.22 13.01
CA ILE A 140 8.02 -1.84 12.89
C ILE A 140 9.46 -1.74 13.38
N ASN A 141 9.79 -2.37 14.51
CA ASN A 141 11.15 -2.42 14.99
C ASN A 141 12.07 -3.13 13.97
N HIS A 142 11.55 -4.16 13.30
CA HIS A 142 12.27 -4.83 12.23
C HIS A 142 12.48 -3.90 11.03
N LEU A 143 11.44 -3.18 10.58
CA LEU A 143 11.57 -2.16 9.52
C LEU A 143 12.65 -1.13 9.88
N GLU A 144 12.61 -0.58 11.10
CA GLU A 144 13.61 0.39 11.56
C GLU A 144 15.02 -0.19 11.58
N ALA A 145 15.18 -1.47 11.92
CA ALA A 145 16.47 -2.15 11.89
C ALA A 145 16.96 -2.35 10.44
N VAL A 146 16.08 -2.73 9.54
CA VAL A 146 16.37 -2.90 8.11
C VAL A 146 16.72 -1.55 7.47
N GLU A 147 15.96 -0.49 7.73
CA GLU A 147 16.26 0.86 7.23
C GLU A 147 17.62 1.36 7.73
N ARG A 148 17.95 1.12 9.00
CA ARG A 148 19.28 1.48 9.54
C ARG A 148 20.40 0.70 8.88
N HIS A 149 20.21 -0.58 8.63
CA HIS A 149 21.22 -1.42 7.98
C HIS A 149 21.52 -0.97 6.55
N PHE A 150 20.49 -0.63 5.78
CA PHE A 150 20.65 -0.20 4.39
C PHE A 150 20.83 1.32 4.22
N GLY A 151 20.37 2.13 5.15
CA GLY A 151 20.52 3.59 5.13
C GLY A 151 21.95 4.08 5.27
N GLU A 152 22.80 3.30 5.94
CA GLU A 152 24.23 3.61 6.03
C GLU A 152 24.98 3.45 4.70
N THR A 153 24.41 2.72 3.74
CA THR A 153 25.03 2.43 2.44
C THR A 153 24.53 3.32 1.29
N ILE A 154 23.38 4.00 1.43
CA ILE A 154 22.72 4.69 0.30
C ILE A 154 22.86 6.21 0.36
N ASP A 155 22.81 6.79 1.53
CA ASP A 155 23.02 8.24 1.72
C ASP A 155 23.38 8.50 3.18
N ASN A 156 24.38 9.33 3.44
CA ASN A 156 24.72 9.83 4.78
C ASN A 156 23.62 10.74 5.38
N GLN A 157 22.41 10.72 4.84
CA GLN A 157 21.24 11.39 5.41
C GLN A 157 20.66 10.49 6.51
N LYS A 158 21.03 10.80 7.76
CA LYS A 158 20.32 10.28 8.92
C LYS A 158 18.82 10.54 8.73
N PRO A 159 17.94 9.53 8.89
CA PRO A 159 16.50 9.78 8.85
C PRO A 159 16.22 10.94 9.79
N GLU A 160 15.47 11.92 9.33
CA GLU A 160 15.12 13.07 10.16
C GLU A 160 14.50 12.54 11.45
N PHE A 161 15.08 12.93 12.57
CA PHE A 161 14.59 12.54 13.91
C PHE A 161 13.10 12.82 14.09
N SER A 162 12.59 13.86 13.39
CA SER A 162 11.17 14.18 13.32
C SER A 162 10.35 13.09 12.63
N LEU A 163 10.85 12.47 11.57
CA LEU A 163 10.15 11.40 10.84
C LEU A 163 10.11 10.11 11.67
N TYR A 164 11.23 9.78 12.31
CA TYR A 164 11.32 8.67 13.27
C TYR A 164 10.32 8.82 14.42
N LEU A 165 10.27 9.99 15.06
CA LEU A 165 9.31 10.28 16.12
C LEU A 165 7.86 10.23 15.61
N LYS A 166 7.58 10.76 14.42
CA LYS A 166 6.25 10.70 13.80
C LYS A 166 5.83 9.26 13.53
N ARG A 167 6.69 8.42 12.98
CA ARG A 167 6.43 6.99 12.75
C ARG A 167 6.14 6.26 14.06
N LYS A 168 7.08 6.36 15.02
CA LYS A 168 6.95 5.71 16.32
C LYS A 168 5.74 6.16 17.11
N ALA A 169 5.41 7.44 17.06
CA ALA A 169 4.29 8.00 17.77
C ALA A 169 2.93 7.66 17.14
N THR A 170 2.84 7.59 15.83
CA THR A 170 1.63 7.14 15.14
C THR A 170 1.33 5.70 15.51
N TYR A 171 2.35 4.85 15.47
CA TYR A 171 2.20 3.44 15.81
C TYR A 171 1.81 3.21 17.28
N HIS A 172 2.41 3.94 18.22
CA HIS A 172 2.08 3.86 19.65
C HIS A 172 0.83 4.65 20.05
N HIS A 173 0.01 5.10 19.10
CA HIS A 173 -1.18 5.91 19.35
C HIS A 173 -0.85 7.18 20.15
N ASN A 174 0.28 7.82 19.86
CA ASN A 174 0.69 9.00 20.61
C ASN A 174 -0.24 10.18 20.32
N PRO A 175 -1.07 10.62 21.29
CA PRO A 175 -2.07 11.65 21.07
C PRO A 175 -1.50 13.01 20.66
N ILE A 176 -0.25 13.31 21.02
CA ILE A 176 0.37 14.60 20.70
C ILE A 176 0.57 14.76 19.20
N ILE A 177 0.90 13.65 18.50
CA ILE A 177 1.13 13.68 17.05
C ILE A 177 -0.19 13.49 16.28
N LEU A 178 -1.13 12.75 16.85
CA LEU A 178 -2.48 12.66 16.31
C LEU A 178 -3.25 13.98 16.41
N ARG A 179 -2.83 14.92 17.28
CA ARG A 179 -3.49 16.22 17.45
C ARG A 179 -3.54 17.05 16.15
N GLU A 180 -2.45 17.11 15.39
CA GLU A 180 -2.43 17.85 14.12
C GLU A 180 -3.46 17.30 13.14
N THR A 181 -3.53 15.99 13.08
CA THR A 181 -4.48 15.25 12.25
C THR A 181 -5.92 15.43 12.77
N PHE A 182 -6.12 15.46 14.08
CA PHE A 182 -7.44 15.63 14.70
C PHE A 182 -8.09 16.98 14.33
N VAL A 183 -7.34 18.06 14.34
CA VAL A 183 -7.85 19.40 14.01
C VAL A 183 -8.22 19.51 12.52
N GLU A 184 -7.44 18.90 11.65
CA GLU A 184 -7.75 18.84 10.21
C GLU A 184 -9.01 18.02 9.93
N ASN A 185 -9.25 17.01 10.72
CA ASN A 185 -10.31 16.02 10.51
C ASN A 185 -11.65 16.38 11.13
N LEU A 186 -11.67 17.29 12.11
CA LEU A 186 -12.93 17.88 12.59
C LEU A 186 -13.64 18.71 11.49
N LYS A 187 -12.94 19.00 10.39
CA LYS A 187 -13.44 19.80 9.27
C LYS A 187 -13.89 18.96 8.05
N GLN A 188 -13.73 17.65 8.09
CA GLN A 188 -14.12 16.79 6.97
C GLN A 188 -15.49 16.16 7.19
N ASP A 189 -16.30 16.24 6.12
CA ASP A 189 -17.64 15.68 6.06
C ASP A 189 -17.67 14.15 6.11
N ASP A 190 -18.81 13.60 6.51
CA ASP A 190 -19.01 12.19 6.78
C ASP A 190 -18.82 11.31 5.52
N TYR A 191 -18.20 10.22 5.78
CA TYR A 191 -18.07 8.95 5.07
C TYR A 191 -19.09 8.67 3.95
N GLU A 192 -18.60 8.23 2.79
CA GLU A 192 -19.43 7.66 1.70
C GLU A 192 -19.72 6.16 1.95
N PRO A 193 -20.89 5.81 2.52
CA PRO A 193 -21.26 4.41 2.79
C PRO A 193 -21.26 3.54 1.53
N GLU A 194 -21.53 4.16 0.38
CA GLU A 194 -21.59 3.52 -0.92
C GLU A 194 -20.24 2.95 -1.37
N VAL A 195 -19.12 3.65 -1.10
CA VAL A 195 -17.78 3.18 -1.47
C VAL A 195 -17.41 1.90 -0.73
N VAL A 196 -17.76 1.81 0.55
CA VAL A 196 -17.50 0.59 1.33
C VAL A 196 -18.42 -0.54 0.95
N LYS A 197 -19.70 -0.25 0.75
CA LYS A 197 -20.67 -1.24 0.27
C LYS A 197 -20.17 -1.84 -1.05
N MET A 198 -19.81 -0.99 -1.99
CA MET A 198 -19.31 -1.39 -3.30
C MET A 198 -17.99 -2.17 -3.20
N THR A 199 -17.07 -1.73 -2.32
CA THR A 199 -15.82 -2.47 -2.05
C THR A 199 -16.11 -3.83 -1.41
N ALA A 200 -17.12 -3.93 -0.56
CA ALA A 200 -17.55 -5.18 0.06
C ALA A 200 -18.18 -6.15 -0.95
N GLU A 201 -19.05 -5.65 -1.80
CA GLU A 201 -19.71 -6.43 -2.86
C GLU A 201 -18.70 -6.96 -3.90
N THR A 202 -17.57 -6.33 -4.03
CA THR A 202 -16.52 -6.66 -5.00
C THR A 202 -15.27 -7.30 -4.39
N MET A 203 -15.35 -7.83 -3.18
CA MET A 203 -14.23 -8.51 -2.49
C MET A 203 -12.94 -7.69 -2.45
N GLY A 204 -13.06 -6.39 -2.23
CA GLY A 204 -11.94 -5.49 -2.03
C GLY A 204 -11.62 -4.56 -3.19
N PHE A 205 -12.29 -4.66 -4.32
CA PHE A 205 -12.09 -3.74 -5.44
C PHE A 205 -12.75 -2.39 -5.15
N ASN A 206 -12.03 -1.31 -5.44
CA ASN A 206 -12.56 0.05 -5.27
C ASN A 206 -12.93 0.66 -6.62
N ASN A 207 -14.22 0.86 -6.83
CA ASN A 207 -14.76 1.36 -8.09
C ASN A 207 -15.02 2.88 -8.02
N ARG A 208 -13.99 3.71 -8.17
CA ARG A 208 -14.14 5.17 -8.30
C ARG A 208 -14.28 5.64 -9.76
N MET A 209 -14.90 4.89 -10.60
CA MET A 209 -14.72 4.99 -12.03
C MET A 209 -15.62 5.99 -12.73
N THR A 210 -15.00 7.02 -13.28
CA THR A 210 -15.51 7.77 -14.42
C THR A 210 -15.15 7.06 -15.73
N LEU A 211 -15.77 7.45 -16.82
CA LEU A 211 -15.42 6.99 -18.18
C LEU A 211 -14.45 7.94 -18.87
N ASP A 212 -13.81 8.83 -18.11
CA ASP A 212 -12.93 9.86 -18.64
C ASP A 212 -11.67 9.25 -19.25
N SER A 213 -11.02 10.01 -20.10
CA SER A 213 -9.72 9.69 -20.69
C SER A 213 -8.65 10.61 -20.11
N CYS A 214 -7.46 10.07 -19.83
CA CYS A 214 -6.36 10.85 -19.29
C CYS A 214 -5.09 10.69 -20.11
N ASP A 215 -4.57 11.79 -20.64
CA ASP A 215 -3.31 11.88 -21.40
C ASP A 215 -2.16 12.55 -20.62
N GLN A 216 -2.39 12.88 -19.34
CA GLN A 216 -1.37 13.45 -18.46
C GLN A 216 -0.32 12.40 -18.08
N PHE A 217 0.87 12.86 -17.74
CA PHE A 217 1.95 12.00 -17.27
C PHE A 217 1.67 11.45 -15.87
N ASP A 218 1.92 10.19 -15.69
CA ASP A 218 1.91 9.55 -14.37
C ASP A 218 3.16 9.90 -13.53
N THR A 219 3.20 9.34 -12.31
CA THR A 219 4.30 9.61 -11.37
C THR A 219 5.66 9.22 -11.95
N GLU A 220 5.76 8.09 -12.64
CA GLU A 220 7.01 7.59 -13.22
C GLU A 220 7.52 8.50 -14.35
N ALA A 221 6.63 8.95 -15.23
CA ALA A 221 6.98 9.89 -16.29
C ALA A 221 7.42 11.26 -15.72
N GLU A 222 6.72 11.75 -14.68
CA GLU A 222 7.11 12.98 -13.98
C GLU A 222 8.47 12.85 -13.26
N MET A 223 8.77 11.71 -12.65
CA MET A 223 10.09 11.45 -12.05
C MET A 223 11.19 11.45 -13.11
N ALA A 224 10.97 10.78 -14.24
CA ALA A 224 11.92 10.79 -15.34
C ALA A 224 12.07 12.18 -15.97
N ARG A 225 11.00 12.99 -16.01
CA ARG A 225 11.04 14.40 -16.44
C ARG A 225 11.93 15.23 -15.53
N LYS A 226 11.91 14.97 -14.23
CA LYS A 226 12.80 15.58 -13.23
C LYS A 226 14.20 14.95 -13.20
N LYS A 227 14.57 14.17 -14.23
CA LYS A 227 15.85 13.46 -14.36
C LYS A 227 16.17 12.49 -13.21
N LYS A 228 15.18 12.04 -12.46
CA LYS A 228 15.34 10.97 -11.47
C LYS A 228 15.47 9.64 -12.20
N GLY A 229 16.48 8.85 -11.84
CA GLY A 229 16.63 7.47 -12.28
C GLY A 229 15.71 6.54 -11.49
N PHE A 230 15.52 5.30 -11.99
CA PHE A 230 14.94 4.24 -11.19
C PHE A 230 16.04 3.58 -10.35
N ASN A 231 15.90 3.68 -9.05
CA ASN A 231 16.82 3.05 -8.09
C ASN A 231 16.01 2.42 -6.97
N PRO A 232 15.85 1.08 -6.95
CA PRO A 232 15.05 0.42 -5.93
C PRO A 232 15.69 0.58 -4.54
N ASN A 233 14.88 0.85 -3.55
CA ASN A 233 15.29 0.95 -2.17
C ASN A 233 15.55 -0.44 -1.59
N LEU A 234 16.74 -0.69 -1.03
CA LEU A 234 17.14 -2.00 -0.54
C LEU A 234 16.30 -2.47 0.66
N ALA A 235 15.84 -1.56 1.50
CA ALA A 235 14.96 -1.92 2.61
C ALA A 235 13.61 -2.42 2.08
N ILE A 236 13.00 -1.74 1.10
CA ILE A 236 11.78 -2.21 0.46
C ILE A 236 12.00 -3.55 -0.25
N MET A 237 13.15 -3.73 -0.92
CA MET A 237 13.47 -4.98 -1.59
C MET A 237 13.63 -6.16 -0.64
N SER A 238 14.07 -5.93 0.60
CA SER A 238 14.12 -6.99 1.63
C SER A 238 12.71 -7.52 1.98
N TYR A 239 11.68 -6.70 1.85
CA TYR A 239 10.29 -7.15 2.02
C TYR A 239 9.75 -7.88 0.80
N VAL A 240 10.23 -7.58 -0.41
CA VAL A 240 9.98 -8.44 -1.59
C VAL A 240 10.58 -9.82 -1.38
N ASP A 241 11.82 -9.91 -0.83
CA ASP A 241 12.44 -11.17 -0.42
C ASP A 241 11.56 -11.92 0.61
N SER A 242 11.06 -11.19 1.60
CA SER A 242 10.22 -11.76 2.67
C SER A 242 8.88 -12.27 2.13
N ILE A 243 8.23 -11.53 1.23
CA ILE A 243 6.99 -11.95 0.54
C ILE A 243 7.24 -13.23 -0.27
N TYR A 244 8.30 -13.24 -1.08
CA TYR A 244 8.65 -14.39 -1.89
C TYR A 244 8.90 -15.64 -1.03
N ASN A 245 9.76 -15.54 -0.02
CA ASN A 245 10.10 -16.65 0.86
C ASN A 245 8.89 -17.19 1.64
N LEU A 246 8.05 -16.28 2.16
CA LEU A 246 6.82 -16.64 2.85
C LEU A 246 5.87 -17.42 1.93
N SER A 247 5.69 -16.94 0.71
CA SER A 247 4.77 -17.54 -0.26
C SER A 247 5.28 -18.89 -0.77
N VAL A 248 6.58 -18.99 -1.09
CA VAL A 248 7.20 -20.27 -1.47
C VAL A 248 7.11 -21.31 -0.36
N LYS A 249 7.35 -20.90 0.89
CA LYS A 249 7.25 -21.78 2.07
C LYS A 249 5.84 -22.34 2.23
N ASN A 250 4.81 -21.56 1.89
CA ASN A 250 3.41 -21.95 1.99
C ASN A 250 2.84 -22.55 0.70
N GLY A 251 3.66 -22.80 -0.33
CA GLY A 251 3.27 -23.49 -1.56
C GLY A 251 2.47 -22.64 -2.55
N ALA A 252 2.41 -21.32 -2.38
CA ALA A 252 1.69 -20.45 -3.29
C ALA A 252 2.40 -20.29 -4.63
N THR A 253 1.65 -20.27 -5.73
CA THR A 253 2.13 -19.74 -7.03
C THR A 253 2.25 -18.24 -6.94
N ILE A 254 3.38 -17.66 -7.40
CA ILE A 254 3.63 -16.22 -7.32
C ILE A 254 3.60 -15.61 -8.71
N LEU A 255 2.67 -14.70 -8.94
CA LEU A 255 2.55 -13.90 -10.15
C LEU A 255 2.93 -12.45 -9.84
N PHE A 256 4.01 -11.97 -10.45
CA PHE A 256 4.39 -10.57 -10.38
C PHE A 256 3.86 -9.85 -11.61
N LEU A 257 2.84 -9.04 -11.42
CA LEU A 257 2.14 -8.35 -12.50
C LEU A 257 2.46 -6.84 -12.46
N ILE A 258 2.91 -6.33 -13.58
CA ILE A 258 3.26 -4.92 -13.71
C ILE A 258 1.99 -4.13 -14.04
N PRO A 259 1.58 -3.16 -13.19
CA PRO A 259 0.49 -2.27 -13.55
C PRO A 259 0.80 -1.49 -14.83
N PRO A 260 -0.11 -1.46 -15.81
CA PRO A 260 0.13 -0.76 -17.06
C PRO A 260 0.22 0.75 -16.84
N LEU A 261 1.07 1.41 -17.62
CA LEU A 261 1.13 2.85 -17.74
C LEU A 261 0.10 3.34 -18.77
N ASN A 262 -0.36 4.57 -18.66
CA ASN A 262 -1.07 5.19 -19.76
C ASN A 262 -0.13 5.41 -20.97
N HIS A 263 -0.69 5.43 -22.17
CA HIS A 263 0.12 5.47 -23.40
C HIS A 263 0.99 6.71 -23.52
N ALA A 264 0.54 7.88 -23.01
CA ALA A 264 1.31 9.12 -23.00
C ALA A 264 2.58 8.97 -22.14
N SER A 265 2.44 8.45 -20.92
CA SER A 265 3.56 8.19 -20.00
C SER A 265 4.54 7.17 -20.57
N PHE A 266 4.03 6.06 -21.07
CA PHE A 266 4.88 5.03 -21.67
C PHE A 266 5.68 5.52 -22.88
N LYS A 267 5.02 6.24 -23.81
CA LYS A 267 5.67 6.83 -24.98
C LYS A 267 6.81 7.76 -24.58
N TYR A 268 6.63 8.53 -23.49
CA TYR A 268 7.68 9.39 -22.96
C TYR A 268 8.81 8.59 -22.30
N LEU A 269 8.46 7.59 -21.47
CA LEU A 269 9.40 6.84 -20.63
C LEU A 269 10.30 5.89 -21.42
N LYS A 270 9.77 5.19 -22.42
CA LYS A 270 10.43 4.04 -23.07
C LYS A 270 11.87 4.26 -23.54
N ASN A 271 12.24 5.54 -23.82
CA ASN A 271 13.58 5.93 -24.26
C ASN A 271 14.41 6.61 -23.16
N LYS A 272 13.89 6.72 -21.91
CA LYS A 272 14.56 7.39 -20.79
C LYS A 272 15.43 6.41 -19.98
N PRO A 273 16.50 6.91 -19.33
CA PRO A 273 17.31 6.09 -18.43
C PRO A 273 16.49 5.38 -17.35
N PHE A 274 15.50 6.06 -16.77
CA PHE A 274 14.55 5.48 -15.81
C PHE A 274 13.96 4.14 -16.29
N TRP A 275 13.44 4.10 -17.53
CA TRP A 275 12.82 2.91 -18.08
C TRP A 275 13.83 1.79 -18.31
N LYS A 276 15.01 2.12 -18.82
CA LYS A 276 16.10 1.13 -19.03
C LYS A 276 16.51 0.48 -17.70
N GLN A 277 16.67 1.28 -16.65
CA GLN A 277 16.98 0.80 -15.31
C GLN A 277 15.87 -0.09 -14.75
N TYR A 278 14.60 0.30 -14.95
CA TYR A 278 13.47 -0.52 -14.55
C TYR A 278 13.38 -1.84 -15.32
N GLN A 279 13.69 -1.86 -16.61
CA GLN A 279 13.76 -3.12 -17.39
C GLN A 279 14.86 -4.04 -16.84
N SER A 280 16.04 -3.48 -16.50
CA SER A 280 17.11 -4.25 -15.85
C SER A 280 16.65 -4.84 -14.51
N PHE A 281 15.99 -4.05 -13.70
CA PHE A 281 15.42 -4.50 -12.42
C PHE A 281 14.45 -5.68 -12.59
N LYS A 282 13.59 -5.65 -13.59
CA LYS A 282 12.69 -6.79 -13.88
C LYS A 282 13.44 -8.07 -14.18
N LEU A 283 14.52 -7.98 -14.96
CA LEU A 283 15.37 -9.13 -15.26
C LEU A 283 16.08 -9.65 -14.01
N ASP A 284 16.52 -8.76 -13.13
CA ASP A 284 17.14 -9.13 -11.86
C ASP A 284 16.15 -9.81 -10.91
N LEU A 285 14.90 -9.32 -10.86
CA LEU A 285 13.81 -9.99 -10.14
C LEU A 285 13.60 -11.42 -10.64
N GLN A 286 13.52 -11.61 -11.94
CA GLN A 286 13.31 -12.93 -12.55
C GLN A 286 14.46 -13.90 -12.27
N ARG A 287 15.70 -13.42 -12.25
CA ARG A 287 16.87 -14.22 -11.88
C ARG A 287 16.89 -14.57 -10.39
N LYS A 288 16.56 -13.57 -9.54
CA LYS A 288 16.58 -13.72 -8.09
C LYS A 288 15.45 -14.62 -7.57
N TYR A 289 14.29 -14.59 -8.22
CA TYR A 289 13.08 -15.29 -7.77
C TYR A 289 12.57 -16.28 -8.83
N PRO A 290 13.24 -17.43 -9.02
CA PRO A 290 12.97 -18.36 -10.13
C PRO A 290 11.59 -18.99 -10.13
N LYS A 291 10.91 -19.04 -8.96
CA LYS A 291 9.52 -19.53 -8.85
C LYS A 291 8.47 -18.42 -9.07
N MET A 292 8.91 -17.20 -9.29
CA MET A 292 8.02 -16.08 -9.55
C MET A 292 7.80 -15.92 -11.05
N ILE A 293 6.54 -15.91 -11.46
CA ILE A 293 6.14 -15.67 -12.83
C ILE A 293 6.04 -14.18 -13.06
N LEU A 294 6.95 -13.61 -13.84
CA LEU A 294 6.90 -12.20 -14.21
C LEU A 294 5.95 -12.01 -15.39
N ASP A 295 4.94 -11.18 -15.22
CA ASP A 295 4.01 -10.77 -16.26
C ASP A 295 4.19 -9.29 -16.65
N ASN A 296 4.69 -9.08 -17.84
CA ASN A 296 4.93 -7.77 -18.43
C ASN A 296 4.22 -7.58 -19.79
N LYS A 297 3.17 -8.36 -20.06
CA LYS A 297 2.49 -8.36 -21.36
C LYS A 297 1.91 -6.99 -21.71
N TYR A 298 1.37 -6.28 -20.74
CA TYR A 298 0.80 -4.97 -20.94
C TYR A 298 1.58 -3.91 -20.18
N GLU A 299 2.68 -3.42 -20.76
CA GLU A 299 3.44 -2.31 -20.18
C GLU A 299 2.68 -0.97 -20.31
N SER A 300 1.77 -0.86 -21.28
CA SER A 300 0.89 0.29 -21.43
C SER A 300 -0.47 -0.08 -21.99
N LEU A 301 -1.46 0.76 -21.68
CA LEU A 301 -2.80 0.73 -22.27
C LEU A 301 -3.17 2.10 -22.86
N PRO A 302 -4.16 2.15 -23.77
CA PRO A 302 -4.66 3.40 -24.32
C PRO A 302 -5.07 4.41 -23.23
N ASN A 303 -4.86 5.70 -23.47
CA ASN A 303 -5.24 6.77 -22.55
C ASN A 303 -6.73 6.73 -22.18
N THR A 304 -7.57 6.24 -23.07
CA THR A 304 -9.02 6.02 -22.87
C THR A 304 -9.35 4.95 -21.82
N TYR A 305 -8.36 4.24 -21.31
CA TYR A 305 -8.51 3.24 -20.23
C TYR A 305 -8.18 3.79 -18.85
N PHE A 306 -7.84 5.08 -18.76
CA PHE A 306 -7.45 5.74 -17.53
C PHE A 306 -8.39 6.91 -17.21
N TYR A 307 -8.75 7.10 -15.95
CA TYR A 307 -9.52 8.26 -15.51
C TYR A 307 -8.61 9.37 -14.96
N ASP A 308 -7.43 9.01 -14.49
CA ASP A 308 -6.36 9.92 -14.09
C ASP A 308 -4.99 9.39 -14.58
N PRO A 309 -3.87 10.08 -14.36
CA PRO A 309 -2.57 9.65 -14.89
C PRO A 309 -2.15 8.23 -14.53
N SER A 310 -2.58 7.70 -13.38
CA SER A 310 -2.07 6.46 -12.81
C SER A 310 -3.11 5.35 -12.66
N HIS A 311 -4.40 5.68 -12.71
CA HIS A 311 -5.46 4.75 -12.36
C HIS A 311 -6.37 4.43 -13.54
N LEU A 312 -6.67 3.15 -13.68
CA LEU A 312 -7.58 2.65 -14.69
C LEU A 312 -9.03 3.11 -14.43
N ASN A 313 -9.73 3.49 -15.49
CA ASN A 313 -11.17 3.68 -15.47
C ASN A 313 -11.89 2.33 -15.57
N LYS A 314 -13.22 2.35 -15.63
CA LYS A 314 -14.06 1.14 -15.69
C LYS A 314 -13.66 0.20 -16.83
N THR A 315 -13.41 0.75 -18.02
CA THR A 315 -13.03 -0.03 -19.20
C THR A 315 -11.65 -0.66 -19.03
N GLY A 316 -10.67 0.10 -18.52
CA GLY A 316 -9.33 -0.40 -18.25
C GLY A 316 -9.31 -1.48 -17.17
N ALA A 317 -10.06 -1.29 -16.08
CA ALA A 317 -10.15 -2.27 -15.01
C ALA A 317 -10.86 -3.56 -15.46
N LEU A 318 -11.92 -3.45 -16.26
CA LEU A 318 -12.58 -4.61 -16.87
C LEU A 318 -11.61 -5.38 -17.77
N PHE A 319 -10.85 -4.68 -18.61
CA PHE A 319 -9.86 -5.27 -19.48
C PHE A 319 -8.79 -6.05 -18.68
N MET A 320 -8.17 -5.41 -17.68
CA MET A 320 -7.12 -6.03 -16.87
C MET A 320 -7.63 -7.18 -16.01
N SER A 321 -8.86 -7.08 -15.50
CA SER A 321 -9.48 -8.16 -14.73
C SER A 321 -9.76 -9.40 -15.60
N ASN A 322 -10.27 -9.21 -16.82
CA ASN A 322 -10.45 -10.32 -17.78
C ASN A 322 -9.12 -10.92 -18.23
N TYR A 323 -8.11 -10.07 -18.45
CA TYR A 323 -6.76 -10.55 -18.76
C TYR A 323 -6.22 -11.45 -17.64
N LEU A 324 -6.29 -11.00 -16.38
CA LEU A 324 -5.82 -11.78 -15.24
C LEU A 324 -6.61 -13.09 -15.08
N LYS A 325 -7.92 -13.05 -15.26
CA LYS A 325 -8.77 -14.25 -15.29
C LYS A 325 -8.26 -15.26 -16.31
N HIS A 326 -8.11 -14.84 -17.56
CA HIS A 326 -7.63 -15.72 -18.63
C HIS A 326 -6.24 -16.30 -18.33
N LYS A 327 -5.34 -15.49 -17.79
CA LYS A 327 -4.00 -15.94 -17.39
C LYS A 327 -4.07 -17.02 -16.32
N MET A 328 -4.91 -16.85 -15.31
CA MET A 328 -5.11 -17.84 -14.26
C MET A 328 -5.76 -19.12 -14.78
N ASP A 329 -6.73 -19.01 -15.70
CA ASP A 329 -7.38 -20.16 -16.36
C ASP A 329 -6.38 -21.03 -17.14
N VAL A 330 -5.34 -20.42 -17.73
CA VAL A 330 -4.29 -21.14 -18.46
C VAL A 330 -3.27 -21.76 -17.51
N GLN A 331 -2.81 -21.00 -16.49
CA GLN A 331 -1.76 -21.44 -15.56
C GLN A 331 -2.22 -22.47 -14.51
N LEU A 332 -3.53 -22.53 -14.21
CA LEU A 332 -4.08 -23.52 -13.27
C LEU A 332 -4.42 -24.85 -13.96
N LYS A 333 -4.20 -24.98 -15.28
CA LYS A 333 -4.45 -26.22 -16.03
C LYS A 333 -3.19 -27.07 -16.25
N ASP A 334 -2.02 -26.48 -16.01
CA ASP A 334 -0.71 -27.15 -16.08
C ASP A 334 -0.24 -27.53 -14.65
#